data_0606e0a578eec4a41acb3688304726a6
#
_entry.id   0606e0a578eec4a41acb3688304726a6
#
_cell.length_a   1.000
_cell.length_b   1.000
_cell.length_c   1.000
_cell.angle_alpha   90.00
_cell.angle_beta   90.00
_cell.angle_gamma   90.00
#
_symmetry.space_group_name_H-M   'P 1'
#
loop_
_entity.id
_entity.type
_entity.pdbx_description
1 polymer ?
#
loop_
_entity_poly.entity_id
_entity_poly.type
_entity_poly.pdbx_seq_one_letter_code
_entity_poly.pdbx_strand_id
1 'polypeptide(L)'
;MIEQTAQALADGKAIGWFQGRMEFGPRSLGGRSILGDPRSEKMQKTLNLKVKYRESFRPFAPSVLREDVSEWFEADYDSPYMLLVDDVKKDKRIKMTKEEESLFGIDKLNIKRSEIPAITHVDYSARIQTVHKKTNPKYHALIAKFKEKTGCSVVVNTSFNVRGEPIVCTPEDAFRCF
;
A
#
# COMPACT_ATOMS: atom_id res chain seq x y z
N MET A 1 -3.90 -16.71 -11.87
CA MET A 1 -4.40 -15.64 -10.98
C MET A 1 -3.27 -14.78 -10.43
N ILE A 2 -2.32 -15.27 -9.60
CA ILE A 2 -1.23 -14.45 -9.00
C ILE A 2 -0.43 -13.69 -10.07
N GLU A 3 0.01 -14.36 -11.13
CA GLU A 3 0.75 -13.77 -12.25
C GLU A 3 -0.02 -12.61 -12.91
N GLN A 4 -1.29 -12.82 -13.22
CA GLN A 4 -2.16 -11.81 -13.84
C GLN A 4 -2.42 -10.62 -12.91
N THR A 5 -2.61 -10.90 -11.61
CA THR A 5 -2.83 -9.85 -10.61
C THR A 5 -1.57 -9.01 -10.41
N ALA A 6 -0.40 -9.65 -10.30
CA ALA A 6 0.88 -8.95 -10.20
C ALA A 6 1.17 -8.09 -11.45
N GLN A 7 0.82 -8.59 -12.64
CA GLN A 7 0.93 -7.81 -13.87
C GLN A 7 0.00 -6.60 -13.86
N ALA A 8 -1.26 -6.79 -13.47
CA ALA A 8 -2.23 -5.69 -13.40
C ALA A 8 -1.79 -4.61 -12.39
N LEU A 9 -1.20 -5.01 -11.25
CA LEU A 9 -0.59 -4.05 -10.31
C LEU A 9 0.57 -3.30 -10.95
N ALA A 10 1.48 -4.00 -11.64
CA ALA A 10 2.62 -3.40 -12.33
C ALA A 10 2.18 -2.43 -13.46
N ASP A 11 1.05 -2.71 -14.09
CA ASP A 11 0.39 -1.85 -15.09
C ASP A 11 -0.34 -0.64 -14.45
N GLY A 12 -0.23 -0.45 -13.11
CA GLY A 12 -0.81 0.67 -12.40
C GLY A 12 -2.31 0.56 -12.14
N LYS A 13 -2.89 -0.64 -12.18
CA LYS A 13 -4.30 -0.87 -11.86
C LYS A 13 -4.50 -1.03 -10.35
N ALA A 14 -5.65 -0.55 -9.85
CA ALA A 14 -6.14 -0.88 -8.52
C ALA A 14 -6.82 -2.25 -8.56
N ILE A 15 -6.54 -3.11 -7.57
CA ILE A 15 -7.03 -4.50 -7.53
C ILE A 15 -7.83 -4.73 -6.26
N GLY A 16 -9.06 -5.21 -6.41
CA GLY A 16 -9.80 -5.82 -5.30
C GLY A 16 -9.25 -7.22 -5.03
N TRP A 17 -8.66 -7.43 -3.85
CA TRP A 17 -8.08 -8.70 -3.43
C TRP A 17 -8.91 -9.33 -2.32
N PHE A 18 -9.49 -10.49 -2.62
CA PHE A 18 -10.38 -11.22 -1.74
C PHE A 18 -9.89 -12.67 -1.59
N GLN A 19 -9.57 -13.10 -0.36
CA GLN A 19 -9.14 -14.47 -0.08
C GLN A 19 -9.43 -14.90 1.35
N GLY A 20 -9.68 -16.20 1.54
CA GLY A 20 -9.81 -16.82 2.86
C GLY A 20 -10.84 -16.16 3.76
N ARG A 21 -10.63 -16.28 5.07
CA ARG A 21 -11.47 -15.63 6.09
C ARG A 21 -11.18 -14.13 6.13
N MET A 22 -12.21 -13.35 6.45
CA MET A 22 -12.08 -11.92 6.75
C MET A 22 -11.24 -11.72 8.01
N GLU A 23 -10.47 -10.64 8.05
CA GLU A 23 -9.74 -10.23 9.24
C GLU A 23 -10.70 -9.91 10.40
N PHE A 24 -10.35 -10.36 11.59
CA PHE A 24 -11.04 -9.99 12.83
C PHE A 24 -10.37 -8.74 13.40
N GLY A 25 -10.79 -7.58 12.94
CA GLY A 25 -10.19 -6.31 13.37
C GLY A 25 -10.39 -5.16 12.37
N PRO A 26 -9.90 -3.96 12.69
CA PRO A 26 -10.18 -2.73 11.93
C PRO A 26 -9.31 -2.58 10.67
N ARG A 27 -8.38 -3.51 10.40
CA ARG A 27 -7.43 -3.41 9.29
C ARG A 27 -7.59 -4.57 8.32
N SER A 28 -7.53 -4.26 7.03
CA SER A 28 -7.37 -5.27 5.98
C SER A 28 -5.89 -5.63 5.86
N LEU A 29 -5.60 -6.91 5.98
CA LEU A 29 -4.24 -7.46 6.05
C LEU A 29 -3.97 -8.45 4.90
N GLY A 30 -4.68 -8.31 3.80
CA GLY A 30 -4.56 -9.15 2.61
C GLY A 30 -5.67 -10.20 2.47
N GLY A 31 -6.73 -10.16 3.29
CA GLY A 31 -7.94 -10.98 3.13
C GLY A 31 -9.05 -10.23 2.39
N ARG A 32 -9.25 -8.97 2.74
CA ARG A 32 -10.24 -8.04 2.17
C ARG A 32 -9.58 -6.70 1.87
N SER A 33 -8.76 -6.66 0.82
CA SER A 33 -7.88 -5.52 0.55
C SER A 33 -8.12 -4.94 -0.85
N ILE A 34 -7.94 -3.63 -0.97
CA ILE A 34 -7.66 -2.99 -2.25
C ILE A 34 -6.16 -2.74 -2.30
N LEU A 35 -5.54 -3.21 -3.38
CA LEU A 35 -4.10 -3.16 -3.60
C LEU A 35 -3.77 -2.21 -4.74
N GLY A 36 -2.58 -1.61 -4.70
CA GLY A 36 -2.06 -0.75 -5.75
C GLY A 36 -0.53 -0.72 -5.78
N ASP A 37 0.02 -0.17 -6.86
CA ASP A 37 1.45 0.04 -7.00
C ASP A 37 1.90 1.27 -6.19
N PRO A 38 2.77 1.11 -5.17
CA PRO A 38 3.20 2.22 -4.33
C PRO A 38 4.15 3.18 -5.05
N ARG A 39 4.78 2.78 -6.16
CA ARG A 39 5.70 3.57 -6.96
C ARG A 39 4.98 4.63 -7.81
N SER A 40 3.67 4.42 -8.06
CA SER A 40 2.86 5.28 -8.89
C SER A 40 2.46 6.56 -8.16
N GLU A 41 2.89 7.71 -8.65
CA GLU A 41 2.49 9.03 -8.14
C GLU A 41 0.97 9.28 -8.28
N LYS A 42 0.33 8.63 -9.26
CA LYS A 42 -1.11 8.75 -9.51
C LYS A 42 -1.95 7.83 -8.64
N MET A 43 -1.38 6.73 -8.11
CA MET A 43 -2.13 5.70 -7.39
C MET A 43 -2.79 6.25 -6.13
N GLN A 44 -2.07 7.04 -5.34
CA GLN A 44 -2.61 7.69 -4.14
C GLN A 44 -3.84 8.53 -4.47
N LYS A 45 -3.73 9.40 -5.48
CA LYS A 45 -4.85 10.26 -5.94
C LYS A 45 -6.01 9.42 -6.47
N THR A 46 -5.72 8.42 -7.29
CA THR A 46 -6.74 7.53 -7.87
C THR A 46 -7.54 6.80 -6.79
N LEU A 47 -6.87 6.16 -5.84
CA LEU A 47 -7.54 5.43 -4.76
C LEU A 47 -8.31 6.37 -3.81
N ASN A 48 -7.77 7.55 -3.49
CA ASN A 48 -8.45 8.49 -2.63
C ASN A 48 -9.71 9.07 -3.28
N LEU A 49 -9.63 9.51 -4.53
CA LEU A 49 -10.74 10.18 -5.20
C LEU A 49 -11.79 9.21 -5.73
N LYS A 50 -11.39 8.07 -6.32
CA LYS A 50 -12.31 7.15 -7.00
C LYS A 50 -12.87 6.04 -6.10
N VAL A 51 -12.17 5.70 -5.00
CA VAL A 51 -12.56 4.58 -4.14
C VAL A 51 -12.93 5.06 -2.74
N LYS A 52 -12.07 5.92 -2.16
CA LYS A 52 -12.27 6.37 -0.77
C LYS A 52 -13.03 7.69 -0.66
N TYR A 53 -13.27 8.40 -1.78
CA TYR A 53 -13.98 9.70 -1.81
C TYR A 53 -13.52 10.64 -0.69
N ARG A 54 -12.20 10.87 -0.62
CA ARG A 54 -11.55 11.70 0.40
C ARG A 54 -10.40 12.51 -0.21
N GLU A 55 -9.70 13.26 0.62
CA GLU A 55 -8.59 14.14 0.22
C GLU A 55 -7.52 13.36 -0.55
N SER A 56 -7.09 13.90 -1.70
CA SER A 56 -6.19 13.22 -2.65
C SER A 56 -4.80 12.91 -2.10
N PHE A 57 -4.35 13.70 -1.12
CA PHE A 57 -3.01 13.63 -0.55
C PHE A 57 -2.85 12.63 0.62
N ARG A 58 -3.95 12.00 1.08
CA ARG A 58 -3.89 11.10 2.23
C ARG A 58 -3.13 9.82 1.89
N PRO A 59 -1.99 9.51 2.55
CA PRO A 59 -1.20 8.33 2.22
C PRO A 59 -1.90 7.04 2.63
N PHE A 60 -1.52 5.96 1.96
CA PHE A 60 -1.99 4.61 2.25
C PHE A 60 -0.95 3.83 3.06
N ALA A 61 -1.35 2.74 3.68
CA ALA A 61 -0.45 1.84 4.36
C ALA A 61 0.21 0.87 3.37
N PRO A 62 1.49 0.54 3.53
CA PRO A 62 2.16 -0.51 2.76
C PRO A 62 1.98 -1.89 3.38
N SER A 63 1.96 -2.92 2.51
CA SER A 63 2.32 -4.29 2.86
C SER A 63 3.64 -4.63 2.19
N VAL A 64 4.59 -5.17 2.94
CA VAL A 64 5.95 -5.52 2.49
C VAL A 64 6.26 -6.98 2.81
N LEU A 65 7.05 -7.66 1.97
CA LEU A 65 7.58 -8.97 2.32
C LEU A 65 8.42 -8.87 3.61
N ARG A 66 8.21 -9.80 4.57
CA ARG A 66 8.95 -9.74 5.86
C ARG A 66 10.45 -9.78 5.65
N GLU A 67 10.92 -10.60 4.75
CA GLU A 67 12.33 -10.75 4.41
C GLU A 67 12.97 -9.51 3.78
N ASP A 68 12.17 -8.61 3.23
CA ASP A 68 12.63 -7.39 2.55
C ASP A 68 12.30 -6.10 3.34
N VAL A 69 11.75 -6.20 4.55
CA VAL A 69 11.31 -5.01 5.29
C VAL A 69 12.45 -4.01 5.50
N SER A 70 13.65 -4.48 5.82
CA SER A 70 14.83 -3.65 6.03
C SER A 70 15.46 -3.07 4.74
N GLU A 71 14.98 -3.49 3.57
CA GLU A 71 15.34 -2.88 2.29
C GLU A 71 14.57 -1.56 2.05
N TRP A 72 13.33 -1.49 2.55
CA TRP A 72 12.40 -0.39 2.29
C TRP A 72 12.18 0.54 3.48
N PHE A 73 12.33 0.03 4.71
CA PHE A 73 12.06 0.75 5.96
C PHE A 73 13.22 0.61 6.93
N GLU A 74 13.34 1.53 7.88
CA GLU A 74 14.35 1.43 8.96
C GLU A 74 13.99 0.34 9.99
N ALA A 75 12.88 -0.37 9.77
CA ALA A 75 12.41 -1.49 10.57
C ALA A 75 13.13 -2.80 10.25
N ASP A 76 13.39 -3.60 11.27
CA ASP A 76 13.81 -5.01 11.16
C ASP A 76 13.06 -5.89 12.18
N TYR A 77 11.75 -5.69 12.26
CA TYR A 77 10.88 -6.42 13.18
C TYR A 77 9.56 -6.80 12.51
N ASP A 78 8.78 -7.65 13.17
CA ASP A 78 7.47 -8.07 12.70
C ASP A 78 6.40 -7.03 13.01
N SER A 79 5.65 -6.63 11.99
CA SER A 79 4.46 -5.77 12.11
C SER A 79 3.29 -6.36 11.31
N PRO A 80 2.79 -7.57 11.67
CA PRO A 80 1.81 -8.27 10.84
C PRO A 80 0.42 -7.62 10.86
N TYR A 81 0.12 -6.78 11.86
CA TYR A 81 -1.20 -6.20 12.07
C TYR A 81 -1.33 -4.73 11.64
N MET A 82 -0.34 -4.17 10.94
CA MET A 82 -0.37 -2.78 10.45
C MET A 82 -0.64 -1.77 11.57
N LEU A 83 0.04 -1.93 12.71
CA LEU A 83 -0.11 -1.05 13.88
C LEU A 83 1.11 -0.17 14.12
N LEU A 84 2.29 -0.61 13.72
CA LEU A 84 3.54 0.09 13.96
C LEU A 84 3.89 1.02 12.80
N VAL A 85 4.44 2.16 13.15
CA VAL A 85 4.90 3.19 12.20
C VAL A 85 6.43 3.20 12.24
N ASP A 86 7.03 3.24 11.06
CA ASP A 86 8.48 3.38 10.91
C ASP A 86 8.81 4.20 9.66
N ASP A 87 10.04 4.62 9.55
CA ASP A 87 10.53 5.48 8.50
C ASP A 87 10.87 4.70 7.22
N VAL A 88 10.56 5.27 6.08
CA VAL A 88 11.08 4.82 4.80
C VAL A 88 12.60 4.99 4.82
N LYS A 89 13.34 3.97 4.37
CA LYS A 89 14.79 3.93 4.38
C LYS A 89 15.41 5.14 3.67
N LYS A 90 16.50 5.68 4.21
CA LYS A 90 17.09 6.95 3.74
C LYS A 90 17.52 6.92 2.28
N ASP A 91 18.04 5.78 1.80
CA ASP A 91 18.44 5.58 0.40
C ASP A 91 17.26 5.48 -0.57
N LYS A 92 16.04 5.22 -0.07
CA LYS A 92 14.79 5.22 -0.82
C LYS A 92 14.09 6.59 -0.84
N ARG A 93 14.59 7.55 -0.07
CA ARG A 93 14.04 8.91 -0.01
C ARG A 93 14.58 9.77 -1.16
N ILE A 94 13.74 10.61 -1.72
CA ILE A 94 14.10 11.62 -2.72
C ILE A 94 14.30 12.94 -1.97
N LYS A 95 15.48 13.55 -2.16
CA LYS A 95 15.78 14.87 -1.57
C LYS A 95 14.93 15.93 -2.29
N MET A 96 14.22 16.72 -1.51
CA MET A 96 13.52 17.89 -2.03
C MET A 96 14.53 18.97 -2.46
N THR A 97 14.20 19.71 -3.50
CA THR A 97 14.93 20.92 -3.88
C THR A 97 14.64 22.04 -2.88
N LYS A 98 15.46 23.10 -2.88
CA LYS A 98 15.24 24.27 -2.01
C LYS A 98 13.88 24.94 -2.28
N GLU A 99 13.45 24.96 -3.54
CA GLU A 99 12.15 25.46 -3.95
C GLU A 99 11.02 24.60 -3.37
N GLU A 100 11.13 23.27 -3.47
CA GLU A 100 10.14 22.33 -2.91
C GLU A 100 10.10 22.37 -1.37
N GLU A 101 11.25 22.56 -0.70
CA GLU A 101 11.30 22.73 0.76
C GLU A 101 10.55 24.00 1.22
N SER A 102 10.56 25.06 0.42
CA SER A 102 9.88 26.32 0.71
C SER A 102 8.38 26.29 0.50
N LEU A 103 7.84 25.25 -0.19
CA LEU A 103 6.41 25.11 -0.42
C LEU A 103 5.66 24.88 0.88
N PHE A 104 4.41 25.34 0.91
CA PHE A 104 3.54 25.24 2.07
C PHE A 104 2.19 24.57 1.71
N GLY A 105 1.55 23.96 2.70
CA GLY A 105 0.20 23.39 2.54
C GLY A 105 0.11 22.26 1.50
N ILE A 106 -0.90 22.30 0.65
CA ILE A 106 -1.25 21.24 -0.31
C ILE A 106 -0.15 21.03 -1.36
N ASP A 107 0.53 22.08 -1.79
CA ASP A 107 1.60 21.99 -2.79
C ASP A 107 2.75 21.13 -2.27
N LYS A 108 3.13 21.32 -1.00
CA LYS A 108 4.13 20.49 -0.34
C LYS A 108 3.69 19.03 -0.19
N LEU A 109 2.39 18.76 0.01
CA LEU A 109 1.84 17.40 0.14
C LEU A 109 1.92 16.60 -1.17
N ASN A 110 1.92 17.27 -2.32
CA ASN A 110 1.95 16.61 -3.64
C ASN A 110 3.37 16.29 -4.14
N ILE A 111 4.43 16.68 -3.40
CA ILE A 111 5.81 16.40 -3.80
C ILE A 111 6.13 14.91 -3.63
N LYS A 112 6.81 14.35 -4.61
CA LYS A 112 7.35 12.99 -4.56
C LYS A 112 8.54 12.93 -3.59
N ARG A 113 8.41 12.18 -2.48
CA ARG A 113 9.40 12.11 -1.39
C ARG A 113 10.22 10.84 -1.37
N SER A 114 9.80 9.82 -2.12
CA SER A 114 10.45 8.51 -2.10
C SER A 114 10.19 7.74 -3.38
N GLU A 115 10.85 6.58 -3.52
CA GLU A 115 10.56 5.61 -4.58
C GLU A 115 9.16 4.98 -4.47
N ILE A 116 8.50 5.10 -3.30
CA ILE A 116 7.17 4.56 -3.00
C ILE A 116 6.22 5.68 -2.50
N PRO A 117 5.95 6.70 -3.33
CA PRO A 117 5.26 7.92 -2.90
C PRO A 117 3.84 7.70 -2.40
N ALA A 118 3.12 6.69 -2.90
CA ALA A 118 1.72 6.46 -2.52
C ALA A 118 1.52 6.06 -1.05
N ILE A 119 2.59 5.62 -0.36
CA ILE A 119 2.55 5.17 1.04
C ILE A 119 3.42 6.00 1.98
N THR A 120 4.16 6.97 1.46
CA THR A 120 5.11 7.77 2.25
C THR A 120 4.45 9.04 2.77
N HIS A 121 4.46 9.23 4.09
CA HIS A 121 3.96 10.43 4.75
C HIS A 121 4.93 11.62 4.57
N VAL A 122 4.50 12.83 4.96
CA VAL A 122 5.30 14.07 4.84
C VAL A 122 6.60 14.03 5.65
N ASP A 123 6.63 13.26 6.72
CA ASP A 123 7.76 13.03 7.63
C ASP A 123 8.57 11.79 7.26
N TYR A 124 8.32 11.22 6.07
CA TYR A 124 8.89 9.96 5.58
C TYR A 124 8.45 8.70 6.32
N SER A 125 7.52 8.77 7.24
CA SER A 125 6.99 7.61 7.92
C SER A 125 5.98 6.82 7.09
N ALA A 126 5.74 5.56 7.47
CA ALA A 126 4.68 4.71 6.97
C ALA A 126 4.21 3.73 8.05
N ARG A 127 2.92 3.40 8.07
CA ARG A 127 2.37 2.38 8.95
C ARG A 127 2.44 1.02 8.27
N ILE A 128 3.48 0.26 8.57
CA ILE A 128 3.88 -0.93 7.85
C ILE A 128 3.10 -2.20 8.26
N GLN A 129 2.86 -3.06 7.26
CA GLN A 129 2.46 -4.45 7.48
C GLN A 129 3.53 -5.38 6.90
N THR A 130 4.14 -6.23 7.73
CA THR A 130 5.02 -7.30 7.27
C THR A 130 4.19 -8.54 6.90
N VAL A 131 4.48 -9.13 5.74
CA VAL A 131 3.77 -10.29 5.21
C VAL A 131 4.69 -11.50 5.20
N HIS A 132 4.33 -12.51 5.99
CA HIS A 132 5.08 -13.76 6.10
C HIS A 132 4.52 -14.84 5.18
N LYS A 133 5.39 -15.58 4.52
CA LYS A 133 5.02 -16.75 3.71
C LYS A 133 4.28 -17.80 4.52
N LYS A 134 4.64 -17.98 5.80
CA LYS A 134 4.04 -19.00 6.69
C LYS A 134 2.59 -18.68 7.05
N THR A 135 2.26 -17.41 7.32
CA THR A 135 0.93 -17.01 7.82
C THR A 135 -0.03 -16.56 6.73
N ASN A 136 0.49 -16.00 5.61
CA ASN A 136 -0.33 -15.59 4.47
C ASN A 136 0.36 -15.93 3.14
N PRO A 137 0.44 -17.22 2.77
CA PRO A 137 1.23 -17.68 1.63
C PRO A 137 0.76 -17.13 0.29
N LYS A 138 -0.54 -16.95 0.07
CA LYS A 138 -1.08 -16.42 -1.19
C LYS A 138 -0.77 -14.94 -1.37
N TYR A 139 -0.92 -14.15 -0.31
CA TYR A 139 -0.63 -12.72 -0.35
C TYR A 139 0.88 -12.48 -0.47
N HIS A 140 1.68 -13.25 0.26
CA HIS A 140 3.13 -13.25 0.11
C HIS A 140 3.55 -13.56 -1.34
N ALA A 141 2.99 -14.63 -1.94
CA ALA A 141 3.28 -15.01 -3.32
C ALA A 141 2.90 -13.92 -4.34
N LEU A 142 1.81 -13.18 -4.09
CA LEU A 142 1.42 -12.04 -4.92
C LEU A 142 2.47 -10.93 -4.86
N ILE A 143 2.90 -10.53 -3.65
CA ILE A 143 3.90 -9.47 -3.48
C ILE A 143 5.26 -9.92 -4.05
N ALA A 144 5.65 -11.18 -3.82
CA ALA A 144 6.87 -11.75 -4.41
C ALA A 144 6.84 -11.71 -5.95
N LYS A 145 5.70 -12.05 -6.55
CA LYS A 145 5.53 -11.98 -8.00
C LYS A 145 5.54 -10.52 -8.51
N PHE A 146 4.99 -9.59 -7.75
CA PHE A 146 5.08 -8.17 -8.07
C PHE A 146 6.54 -7.67 -7.99
N LYS A 147 7.31 -8.13 -6.97
CA LYS A 147 8.76 -7.86 -6.87
C LYS A 147 9.54 -8.37 -8.08
N GLU A 148 9.26 -9.60 -8.54
CA GLU A 148 9.91 -10.16 -9.76
C GLU A 148 9.73 -9.27 -11.00
N LYS A 149 8.55 -8.64 -11.13
CA LYS A 149 8.22 -7.79 -12.28
C LYS A 149 8.74 -6.37 -12.16
N THR A 150 8.92 -5.87 -10.95
CA THR A 150 9.07 -4.42 -10.71
C THR A 150 10.30 -4.04 -9.90
N GLY A 151 10.94 -5.01 -9.25
CA GLY A 151 12.00 -4.78 -8.27
C GLY A 151 11.47 -4.31 -6.90
N CYS A 152 10.15 -4.08 -6.74
CA CYS A 152 9.56 -3.53 -5.51
C CYS A 152 8.81 -4.61 -4.74
N SER A 153 9.22 -4.90 -3.51
CA SER A 153 8.57 -5.86 -2.61
C SER A 153 7.51 -5.25 -1.70
N VAL A 154 7.00 -4.07 -2.09
CA VAL A 154 5.97 -3.32 -1.36
C VAL A 154 4.73 -3.14 -2.23
N VAL A 155 3.54 -3.24 -1.66
CA VAL A 155 2.27 -2.86 -2.30
C VAL A 155 1.47 -1.93 -1.41
N VAL A 156 0.67 -1.06 -2.00
CA VAL A 156 -0.37 -0.32 -1.27
C VAL A 156 -1.40 -1.33 -0.76
N ASN A 157 -1.77 -1.22 0.52
CA ASN A 157 -2.87 -1.99 1.10
C ASN A 157 -3.86 -1.07 1.82
N THR A 158 -5.11 -1.13 1.39
CA THR A 158 -6.23 -0.46 2.07
C THR A 158 -7.45 -1.38 2.14
N SER A 159 -8.40 -1.08 3.02
CA SER A 159 -9.62 -1.88 3.18
C SER A 159 -10.43 -1.97 1.89
N PHE A 160 -11.02 -3.14 1.63
CA PHE A 160 -11.92 -3.35 0.51
C PHE A 160 -13.31 -2.84 0.86
N ASN A 161 -13.52 -1.57 0.69
CA ASN A 161 -14.80 -0.86 0.84
C ASN A 161 -14.73 0.49 0.15
N VAL A 162 -15.87 1.06 -0.16
CA VAL A 162 -16.02 2.48 -0.50
C VAL A 162 -16.35 3.30 0.74
N ARG A 163 -16.35 4.63 0.62
CA ARG A 163 -16.65 5.54 1.73
C ARG A 163 -18.06 5.29 2.28
N GLY A 164 -18.15 5.18 3.61
CA GLY A 164 -19.42 5.02 4.32
C GLY A 164 -19.92 3.58 4.41
N GLU A 165 -19.24 2.64 3.77
CA GLU A 165 -19.58 1.22 3.82
C GLU A 165 -18.60 0.43 4.71
N PRO A 166 -19.06 -0.68 5.33
CA PRO A 166 -18.17 -1.61 6.02
C PRO A 166 -17.23 -2.32 5.01
N ILE A 167 -16.19 -2.96 5.53
CA ILE A 167 -15.33 -3.83 4.72
C ILE A 167 -16.18 -5.00 4.21
N VAL A 168 -16.05 -5.33 2.91
CA VAL A 168 -16.75 -6.45 2.29
C VAL A 168 -16.49 -7.74 3.07
N CYS A 169 -17.54 -8.53 3.31
CA CYS A 169 -17.47 -9.79 4.03
C CYS A 169 -17.52 -10.99 3.07
N THR A 170 -18.50 -10.99 2.17
CA THR A 170 -18.80 -12.08 1.23
C THR A 170 -18.29 -11.76 -0.19
N PRO A 171 -18.18 -12.75 -1.08
CA PRO A 171 -17.89 -12.51 -2.49
C PRO A 171 -18.92 -11.59 -3.17
N GLU A 172 -20.19 -11.69 -2.78
CA GLU A 172 -21.27 -10.84 -3.28
C GLU A 172 -21.08 -9.39 -2.89
N ASP A 173 -20.63 -9.13 -1.64
CA ASP A 173 -20.30 -7.78 -1.19
C ASP A 173 -19.13 -7.22 -2.00
N ALA A 174 -18.11 -8.04 -2.25
CA ALA A 174 -16.96 -7.64 -3.05
C ALA A 174 -17.35 -7.30 -4.49
N PHE A 175 -18.22 -8.09 -5.10
CA PHE A 175 -18.73 -7.85 -6.45
C PHE A 175 -19.55 -6.55 -6.53
N ARG A 176 -20.39 -6.27 -5.51
CA ARG A 176 -21.17 -5.02 -5.47
C ARG A 176 -20.32 -3.78 -5.21
N CYS A 177 -19.24 -3.94 -4.45
CA CYS A 177 -18.33 -2.85 -4.11
C CYS A 177 -17.41 -2.45 -5.29
N PHE A 178 -17.12 -3.42 -6.20
CA PHE A 178 -16.19 -3.25 -7.31
C PHE A 178 -16.90 -2.74 -8.57
#